data_29f42588be76f7b9597d2a8c23019bed
#
_entry.id   29f42588be76f7b9597d2a8c23019bed
#
_cell.length_a   1.000
_cell.length_b   1.000
_cell.length_c   1.000
_cell.angle_alpha   90.00
_cell.angle_beta   90.00
_cell.angle_gamma   90.00
#
_symmetry.space_group_name_H-M   'P 1'
#
loop_
_entity.id
_entity.type
_entity.pdbx_description
1 polymer ?
#
loop_
_entity_poly.entity_id
_entity_poly.type
_entity_poly.pdbx_seq_one_letter_code
_entity_poly.pdbx_strand_id
1 'polypeptide(L)'
;VPEVAFAGRSNVGKSSLINALTGRTALARTSNTPGRTQELNLFDVGEPLLFRLVDMPGYGFAEAPKDVVAKWKRLVFDYLRGRPSLKRVLLLVDARHGLKPVDNEIMAMMDAAAVSYQIVLTKADKLKPTALAEIAASVGDAARRHPAAHPVLITTSAEKGEGIAALRASVLQAVED
;
A
#
# COMPACT_ATOMS: atom_id res chain seq x y z
N VAL A 1 3.00 1.25 -19.91
CA VAL A 1 2.02 1.87 -19.01
C VAL A 1 2.60 1.92 -17.61
N PRO A 2 2.68 3.11 -16.97
CA PRO A 2 3.18 3.19 -15.60
C PRO A 2 2.24 2.49 -14.64
N GLU A 3 2.82 1.90 -13.59
CA GLU A 3 2.08 1.17 -12.57
C GLU A 3 2.33 1.76 -11.19
N VAL A 4 1.28 1.74 -10.37
CA VAL A 4 1.34 2.07 -8.95
C VAL A 4 0.71 0.90 -8.19
N ALA A 5 1.45 0.32 -7.28
CA ALA A 5 0.99 -0.86 -6.55
C ALA A 5 0.54 -0.48 -5.13
N PHE A 6 -0.44 -1.20 -4.64
CA PHE A 6 -0.95 -1.06 -3.28
C PHE A 6 -0.62 -2.31 -2.49
N ALA A 7 0.07 -2.14 -1.38
CA ALA A 7 0.46 -3.23 -0.49
C ALA A 7 -0.01 -2.92 0.93
N GLY A 8 -0.26 -3.94 1.72
CA GLY A 8 -0.65 -3.76 3.10
C GLY A 8 -1.10 -5.06 3.73
N ARG A 9 -1.20 -5.04 5.06
CA ARG A 9 -1.69 -6.18 5.83
C ARG A 9 -3.17 -6.44 5.52
N SER A 10 -3.60 -7.66 5.74
CA SER A 10 -5.02 -8.00 5.65
C SER A 10 -5.84 -7.06 6.53
N ASN A 11 -6.95 -6.57 6.02
CA ASN A 11 -7.87 -5.67 6.73
C ASN A 11 -7.31 -4.28 7.05
N VAL A 12 -6.28 -3.85 6.34
CA VAL A 12 -5.71 -2.50 6.52
C VAL A 12 -6.60 -1.39 5.95
N GLY A 13 -7.59 -1.76 5.15
CA GLY A 13 -8.48 -0.80 4.47
C GLY A 13 -8.08 -0.53 3.03
N LYS A 14 -7.38 -1.46 2.40
CA LYS A 14 -6.83 -1.29 1.05
C LYS A 14 -7.94 -1.09 0.00
N SER A 15 -8.96 -1.95 -0.02
CA SER A 15 -10.06 -1.84 -0.98
C SER A 15 -10.84 -0.54 -0.81
N SER A 16 -11.12 -0.14 0.42
CA SER A 16 -11.80 1.12 0.69
C SER A 16 -11.01 2.31 0.22
N LEU A 17 -9.70 2.28 0.42
CA LEU A 17 -8.82 3.36 -0.02
C LEU A 17 -8.73 3.44 -1.54
N ILE A 18 -8.60 2.30 -2.21
CA ILE A 18 -8.56 2.24 -3.67
C ILE A 18 -9.87 2.78 -4.25
N ASN A 19 -11.01 2.40 -3.69
CA ASN A 19 -12.31 2.89 -4.15
C ASN A 19 -12.44 4.40 -3.94
N ALA A 20 -11.99 4.90 -2.80
CA ALA A 20 -12.01 6.35 -2.52
C ALA A 20 -11.10 7.11 -3.49
N LEU A 21 -9.92 6.58 -3.76
CA LEU A 21 -8.94 7.20 -4.65
C LEU A 21 -9.46 7.29 -6.09
N THR A 22 -10.07 6.22 -6.56
CA THR A 22 -10.55 6.12 -7.95
C THR A 22 -11.96 6.67 -8.13
N GLY A 23 -12.70 6.90 -7.07
CA GLY A 23 -14.08 7.34 -7.12
C GLY A 23 -15.06 6.25 -7.57
N ARG A 24 -14.66 4.99 -7.51
CA ARG A 24 -15.49 3.86 -7.96
C ARG A 24 -15.72 2.87 -6.83
N THR A 25 -16.98 2.52 -6.61
CA THR A 25 -17.37 1.65 -5.50
C THR A 25 -17.06 0.17 -5.71
N ALA A 26 -16.82 -0.26 -6.93
CA ALA A 26 -16.63 -1.67 -7.23
C ALA A 26 -15.34 -1.96 -8.02
N LEU A 27 -14.44 -0.99 -8.12
CA LEU A 27 -13.22 -1.15 -8.91
C LEU A 27 -12.31 -2.21 -8.29
N ALA A 28 -12.06 -2.09 -6.99
CA ALA A 28 -11.18 -3.02 -6.29
C ALA A 28 -12.02 -4.07 -5.59
N ARG A 29 -12.08 -5.24 -6.19
CA ARG A 29 -12.66 -6.41 -5.56
C ARG A 29 -11.55 -7.35 -5.18
N THR A 30 -11.24 -7.38 -3.90
CA THR A 30 -10.25 -8.32 -3.40
C THR A 30 -10.93 -9.59 -2.94
N SER A 31 -10.16 -10.67 -2.92
CA SER A 31 -10.62 -11.90 -2.26
C SER A 31 -10.90 -11.59 -0.80
N ASN A 32 -12.04 -12.02 -0.33
CA ASN A 32 -12.45 -11.78 1.05
C ASN A 32 -11.95 -12.84 2.01
N THR A 33 -11.31 -13.88 1.50
CA THR A 33 -10.80 -14.97 2.33
C THR A 33 -9.28 -14.87 2.41
N PRO A 34 -8.72 -14.47 3.58
CA PRO A 34 -7.28 -14.36 3.74
C PRO A 34 -6.58 -15.67 3.40
N GLY A 35 -5.46 -15.59 2.67
CA GLY A 35 -4.67 -16.73 2.28
C GLY A 35 -5.24 -17.55 1.13
N ARG A 36 -6.42 -17.22 0.65
CA ARG A 36 -7.08 -18.00 -0.40
C ARG A 36 -6.64 -17.60 -1.80
N THR A 37 -6.50 -16.29 -2.04
CA THR A 37 -6.09 -15.77 -3.34
C THR A 37 -4.71 -15.16 -3.23
N GLN A 38 -3.80 -15.65 -4.05
CA GLN A 38 -2.42 -15.19 -4.10
C GLN A 38 -2.14 -14.56 -5.45
N GLU A 39 -3.08 -13.79 -5.96
CA GLU A 39 -2.99 -13.17 -7.28
C GLU A 39 -2.87 -11.66 -7.18
N LEU A 40 -2.17 -11.10 -8.15
CA LEU A 40 -2.14 -9.66 -8.36
C LEU A 40 -3.38 -9.27 -9.17
N ASN A 41 -4.08 -8.24 -8.73
CA ASN A 41 -5.21 -7.70 -9.46
C ASN A 41 -4.82 -6.39 -10.10
N LEU A 42 -5.02 -6.26 -11.40
CA LEU A 42 -4.62 -5.09 -12.17
C LEU A 42 -5.85 -4.35 -12.67
N PHE A 43 -5.84 -3.04 -12.53
CA PHE A 43 -6.94 -2.17 -12.94
C PHE A 43 -6.39 -0.99 -13.73
N ASP A 44 -6.95 -0.74 -14.90
CA ASP A 44 -6.58 0.43 -15.69
C ASP A 44 -7.34 1.66 -15.17
N VAL A 45 -6.63 2.76 -15.01
CA VAL A 45 -7.19 4.01 -14.48
C VAL A 45 -7.02 5.12 -15.50
N GLY A 46 -8.14 5.81 -15.77
CA GLY A 46 -8.17 6.96 -16.65
C GLY A 46 -8.61 6.64 -18.08
N GLU A 47 -9.13 7.66 -18.75
CA GLU A 47 -9.52 7.59 -20.15
C GLU A 47 -9.20 8.94 -20.83
N PRO A 48 -8.13 8.99 -21.62
CA PRO A 48 -7.21 7.90 -21.96
C PRO A 48 -6.47 7.35 -20.74
N LEU A 49 -5.91 6.15 -20.90
CA LEU A 49 -5.23 5.44 -19.82
C LEU A 49 -4.09 6.27 -19.22
N LEU A 50 -4.15 6.55 -17.93
CA LEU A 50 -3.12 7.29 -17.19
C LEU A 50 -2.10 6.35 -16.57
N PHE A 51 -2.58 5.34 -15.85
CA PHE A 51 -1.70 4.37 -15.19
C PHE A 51 -2.48 3.10 -14.88
N ARG A 52 -1.73 2.07 -14.50
CA ARG A 52 -2.30 0.81 -14.03
C ARG A 52 -2.12 0.71 -12.54
N LEU A 53 -3.21 0.45 -11.84
CA LEU A 53 -3.20 0.19 -10.42
C LEU A 53 -3.04 -1.31 -10.22
N VAL A 54 -2.11 -1.69 -9.33
CA VAL A 54 -1.85 -3.09 -9.01
C VAL A 54 -2.20 -3.33 -7.55
N ASP A 55 -3.22 -4.14 -7.32
CA ASP A 55 -3.63 -4.51 -5.97
C ASP A 55 -2.91 -5.81 -5.60
N MET A 56 -1.91 -5.69 -4.72
CA MET A 56 -1.17 -6.85 -4.24
C MET A 56 -1.96 -7.57 -3.14
N PRO A 57 -1.85 -8.89 -3.05
CA PRO A 57 -2.57 -9.61 -2.00
C PRO A 57 -2.13 -9.15 -0.62
N GLY A 58 -3.10 -9.05 0.30
CA GLY A 58 -2.81 -8.67 1.69
C GLY A 58 -1.90 -9.69 2.37
N TYR A 59 -1.09 -9.23 3.30
CA TYR A 59 -0.13 -10.07 4.02
C TYR A 59 -0.43 -10.09 5.52
N GLY A 60 0.36 -10.85 6.29
CA GLY A 60 0.22 -10.91 7.73
C GLY A 60 -0.92 -11.79 8.21
N PHE A 61 -1.21 -12.87 7.47
CA PHE A 61 -2.21 -13.86 7.88
C PHE A 61 -1.67 -14.66 9.07
N ALA A 62 -2.20 -14.41 10.26
CA ALA A 62 -1.71 -15.06 11.48
C ALA A 62 -1.85 -16.58 11.45
N GLU A 63 -2.87 -17.08 10.76
CA GLU A 63 -3.20 -18.50 10.73
C GLU A 63 -2.92 -19.16 9.38
N ALA A 64 -2.30 -18.45 8.43
CA ALA A 64 -2.00 -19.02 7.14
C ALA A 64 -0.90 -20.07 7.26
N PRO A 65 -1.02 -21.20 6.54
CA PRO A 65 0.06 -22.20 6.47
C PRO A 65 1.36 -21.57 5.95
N LYS A 66 2.50 -22.11 6.41
CA LYS A 66 3.83 -21.60 6.03
C LYS A 66 4.08 -21.63 4.54
N ASP A 67 3.57 -22.63 3.84
CA ASP A 67 3.72 -22.74 2.38
C ASP A 67 2.93 -21.65 1.65
N VAL A 68 1.77 -21.27 2.17
CA VAL A 68 0.96 -20.16 1.62
C VAL A 68 1.71 -18.83 1.81
N VAL A 69 2.28 -18.60 2.99
CA VAL A 69 3.05 -17.39 3.27
C VAL A 69 4.29 -17.32 2.37
N ALA A 70 4.99 -18.44 2.19
CA ALA A 70 6.18 -18.50 1.33
C ALA A 70 5.82 -18.22 -0.14
N LYS A 71 4.70 -18.74 -0.62
CA LYS A 71 4.22 -18.47 -1.97
C LYS A 71 3.87 -16.99 -2.15
N TRP A 72 3.21 -16.42 -1.15
CA TRP A 72 2.86 -14.99 -1.17
C TRP A 72 4.12 -14.13 -1.26
N LYS A 73 5.12 -14.40 -0.41
CA LYS A 73 6.39 -13.66 -0.42
C LYS A 73 7.07 -13.75 -1.78
N ARG A 74 7.08 -14.95 -2.37
CA ARG A 74 7.70 -15.17 -3.68
C ARG A 74 6.97 -14.40 -4.78
N LEU A 75 5.64 -14.46 -4.78
CA LEU A 75 4.83 -13.74 -5.76
C LEU A 75 5.09 -12.24 -5.70
N VAL A 76 5.08 -11.67 -4.49
CA VAL A 76 5.29 -10.24 -4.29
C VAL A 76 6.72 -9.85 -4.66
N PHE A 77 7.71 -10.63 -4.23
CA PHE A 77 9.11 -10.35 -4.52
C PHE A 77 9.39 -10.41 -6.03
N ASP A 78 8.85 -11.42 -6.70
CA ASP A 78 9.02 -11.57 -8.16
C ASP A 78 8.34 -10.41 -8.89
N TYR A 79 7.19 -9.97 -8.42
CA TYR A 79 6.54 -8.79 -9.00
C TYR A 79 7.39 -7.53 -8.82
N LEU A 80 7.93 -7.31 -7.61
CA LEU A 80 8.73 -6.12 -7.32
C LEU A 80 10.03 -6.10 -8.11
N ARG A 81 10.67 -7.25 -8.28
CA ARG A 81 11.94 -7.35 -9.00
C ARG A 81 11.74 -7.21 -10.50
N GLY A 82 12.50 -6.31 -11.10
CA GLY A 82 12.59 -6.25 -12.54
C GLY A 82 11.33 -5.80 -13.26
N ARG A 83 10.48 -5.01 -12.59
CA ARG A 83 9.30 -4.46 -13.23
C ARG A 83 9.50 -2.97 -13.53
N PRO A 84 10.02 -2.64 -14.72
CA PRO A 84 10.40 -1.25 -15.03
C PRO A 84 9.20 -0.29 -15.08
N SER A 85 8.00 -0.78 -15.31
CA SER A 85 6.80 0.06 -15.33
C SER A 85 6.29 0.43 -13.94
N LEU A 86 6.75 -0.26 -12.89
CA LEU A 86 6.36 0.04 -11.51
C LEU A 86 7.03 1.31 -11.02
N LYS A 87 6.25 2.36 -10.81
CA LYS A 87 6.74 3.68 -10.39
C LYS A 87 6.84 3.83 -8.88
N ARG A 88 5.88 3.28 -8.17
CA ARG A 88 5.81 3.41 -6.70
C ARG A 88 4.91 2.35 -6.11
N VAL A 89 5.26 1.90 -4.92
CA VAL A 89 4.39 1.09 -4.09
C VAL A 89 3.83 1.98 -2.98
N LEU A 90 2.52 1.97 -2.81
CA LEU A 90 1.90 2.60 -1.65
C LEU A 90 1.75 1.53 -0.58
N LEU A 91 2.49 1.67 0.51
CA LEU A 91 2.46 0.74 1.63
C LEU A 91 1.46 1.26 2.66
N LEU A 92 0.35 0.57 2.80
CA LEU A 92 -0.73 0.98 3.67
C LEU A 92 -0.51 0.44 5.09
N VAL A 93 -0.64 1.32 6.07
CA VAL A 93 -0.46 1.01 7.47
C VAL A 93 -1.65 1.56 8.25
N ASP A 94 -2.32 0.69 9.02
CA ASP A 94 -3.44 1.10 9.86
C ASP A 94 -2.92 2.03 10.96
N ALA A 95 -3.43 3.27 11.00
CA ALA A 95 -2.97 4.28 11.94
C ALA A 95 -3.12 3.86 13.40
N ARG A 96 -4.09 2.98 13.69
CA ARG A 96 -4.31 2.51 15.06
C ARG A 96 -3.18 1.62 15.58
N HIS A 97 -2.46 0.96 14.70
CA HIS A 97 -1.48 -0.06 15.05
C HIS A 97 -0.04 0.33 14.72
N GLY A 98 0.17 1.21 13.74
CA GLY A 98 1.50 1.55 13.25
C GLY A 98 2.16 0.37 12.53
N LEU A 99 3.47 0.44 12.40
CA LEU A 99 4.24 -0.61 11.72
C LEU A 99 4.28 -1.88 12.56
N LYS A 100 3.98 -3.00 11.91
CA LYS A 100 4.12 -4.33 12.50
C LYS A 100 5.37 -5.00 11.94
N PRO A 101 5.90 -6.06 12.59
CA PRO A 101 7.09 -6.73 12.09
C PRO A 101 7.02 -7.16 10.63
N VAL A 102 5.84 -7.61 10.16
CA VAL A 102 5.67 -8.01 8.75
C VAL A 102 5.76 -6.80 7.82
N ASP A 103 5.34 -5.62 8.24
CA ASP A 103 5.50 -4.39 7.45
C ASP A 103 6.99 -4.10 7.26
N ASN A 104 7.78 -4.27 8.30
CA ASN A 104 9.23 -4.07 8.23
C ASN A 104 9.89 -5.06 7.27
N GLU A 105 9.41 -6.31 7.22
CA GLU A 105 9.89 -7.29 6.26
C GLU A 105 9.61 -6.85 4.81
N ILE A 106 8.43 -6.32 4.56
CA ILE A 106 8.05 -5.82 3.23
C ILE A 106 8.90 -4.60 2.86
N MET A 107 9.12 -3.69 3.81
CA MET A 107 9.99 -2.52 3.58
C MET A 107 11.41 -2.97 3.20
N ALA A 108 11.95 -3.96 3.89
CA ALA A 108 13.26 -4.51 3.56
C ALA A 108 13.28 -5.16 2.17
N MET A 109 12.21 -5.85 1.79
CA MET A 109 12.07 -6.42 0.44
C MET A 109 12.11 -5.33 -0.64
N MET A 110 11.42 -4.23 -0.39
CA MET A 110 11.40 -3.11 -1.34
C MET A 110 12.76 -2.42 -1.43
N ASP A 111 13.46 -2.27 -0.32
CA ASP A 111 14.83 -1.76 -0.33
C ASP A 111 15.74 -2.68 -1.16
N ALA A 112 15.64 -3.99 -0.96
CA ALA A 112 16.46 -4.97 -1.67
C ALA A 112 16.16 -4.98 -3.17
N ALA A 113 14.91 -4.79 -3.55
CA ALA A 113 14.48 -4.74 -4.95
C ALA A 113 14.71 -3.36 -5.59
N ALA A 114 15.16 -2.38 -4.83
CA ALA A 114 15.33 -0.99 -5.26
C ALA A 114 14.03 -0.39 -5.81
N VAL A 115 12.92 -0.68 -5.15
CA VAL A 115 11.59 -0.20 -5.53
C VAL A 115 11.17 0.93 -4.59
N SER A 116 10.89 2.10 -5.16
CA SER A 116 10.41 3.24 -4.39
C SER A 116 9.05 2.94 -3.76
N TYR A 117 8.87 3.28 -2.50
CA TYR A 117 7.58 3.14 -1.84
C TYR A 117 7.28 4.35 -0.96
N GLN A 118 6.01 4.54 -0.67
CA GLN A 118 5.53 5.62 0.17
C GLN A 118 4.55 5.07 1.18
N ILE A 119 4.72 5.42 2.44
CA ILE A 119 3.82 4.94 3.50
C ILE A 119 2.57 5.81 3.54
N VAL A 120 1.42 5.14 3.60
CA VAL A 120 0.11 5.79 3.70
C VAL A 120 -0.57 5.24 4.95
N LEU A 121 -0.83 6.12 5.91
CA LEU A 121 -1.62 5.75 7.09
C LEU A 121 -3.09 5.71 6.71
N THR A 122 -3.78 4.65 7.09
CA THR A 122 -5.20 4.47 6.87
C THR A 122 -5.97 4.59 8.16
N LYS A 123 -7.28 4.82 8.06
CA LYS A 123 -8.19 4.85 9.22
C LYS A 123 -7.80 5.90 10.25
N ALA A 124 -7.28 7.03 9.77
CA ALA A 124 -6.84 8.14 10.63
C ALA A 124 -7.97 8.71 11.48
N ASP A 125 -9.21 8.62 11.00
CA ASP A 125 -10.40 9.05 11.72
C ASP A 125 -10.66 8.28 13.02
N LYS A 126 -10.03 7.11 13.17
CA LYS A 126 -10.18 6.28 14.38
C LYS A 126 -9.30 6.75 15.53
N LEU A 127 -8.42 7.72 15.30
CA LEU A 127 -7.53 8.25 16.34
C LEU A 127 -7.82 9.72 16.63
N LYS A 128 -7.58 10.12 17.86
CA LYS A 128 -7.54 11.52 18.25
C LYS A 128 -6.31 12.20 17.60
N PRO A 129 -6.36 13.53 17.36
CA PRO A 129 -5.25 14.22 16.68
C PRO A 129 -3.89 14.01 17.34
N THR A 130 -3.82 14.00 18.66
CA THR A 130 -2.55 13.80 19.39
C THR A 130 -1.98 12.41 19.14
N ALA A 131 -2.81 11.39 19.26
CA ALA A 131 -2.39 10.00 19.03
C ALA A 131 -1.99 9.80 17.57
N LEU A 132 -2.71 10.41 16.64
CA LEU A 132 -2.38 10.34 15.21
C LEU A 132 -1.00 10.97 14.94
N ALA A 133 -0.74 12.14 15.53
CA ALA A 133 0.55 12.82 15.37
C ALA A 133 1.70 11.97 15.89
N GLU A 134 1.51 11.28 17.03
CA GLU A 134 2.52 10.40 17.62
C GLU A 134 2.83 9.21 16.70
N ILE A 135 1.79 8.57 16.17
CA ILE A 135 1.95 7.45 15.25
C ILE A 135 2.65 7.91 13.95
N ALA A 136 2.23 9.05 13.41
CA ALA A 136 2.84 9.59 12.19
C ALA A 136 4.32 9.87 12.39
N ALA A 137 4.70 10.45 13.52
CA ALA A 137 6.10 10.72 13.85
C ALA A 137 6.91 9.42 13.99
N SER A 138 6.37 8.43 14.69
CA SER A 138 7.02 7.14 14.89
C SER A 138 7.24 6.39 13.57
N VAL A 139 6.20 6.32 12.75
CA VAL A 139 6.27 5.64 11.45
C VAL A 139 7.23 6.39 10.51
N GLY A 140 7.17 7.71 10.51
CA GLY A 140 8.08 8.55 9.71
C GLY A 140 9.54 8.35 10.11
N ASP A 141 9.83 8.26 11.40
CA ASP A 141 11.19 8.02 11.89
C ASP A 141 11.70 6.64 11.45
N ALA A 142 10.85 5.62 11.53
CA ALA A 142 11.22 4.29 11.05
C ALA A 142 11.48 4.29 9.54
N ALA A 143 10.66 4.99 8.77
CA ALA A 143 10.81 5.06 7.32
C ALA A 143 12.12 5.71 6.89
N ARG A 144 12.60 6.70 7.64
CA ARG A 144 13.87 7.39 7.30
C ARG A 144 15.07 6.46 7.30
N ARG A 145 14.98 5.29 7.93
CA ARG A 145 16.06 4.30 7.95
C ARG A 145 16.08 3.42 6.70
N HIS A 146 15.08 3.58 5.84
CA HIS A 146 14.93 2.77 4.63
C HIS A 146 15.22 3.62 3.40
N PRO A 147 16.22 3.26 2.58
CA PRO A 147 16.62 4.09 1.44
C PRO A 147 15.55 4.20 0.36
N ALA A 148 14.69 3.19 0.22
CA ALA A 148 13.65 3.22 -0.81
C ALA A 148 12.39 3.98 -0.38
N ALA A 149 12.27 4.38 0.89
CA ALA A 149 11.10 5.06 1.40
C ALA A 149 11.04 6.52 0.96
N HIS A 150 9.90 6.91 0.38
CA HIS A 150 9.63 8.30 0.07
C HIS A 150 9.51 9.11 1.38
N PRO A 151 10.10 10.32 1.44
CA PRO A 151 10.12 11.10 2.69
C PRO A 151 8.76 11.61 3.16
N VAL A 152 7.78 11.69 2.27
CA VAL A 152 6.45 12.22 2.62
C VAL A 152 5.52 11.09 3.02
N LEU A 153 5.03 11.14 4.27
CA LEU A 153 4.00 10.24 4.79
C LEU A 153 2.64 10.86 4.54
N ILE A 154 1.71 10.07 3.99
CA ILE A 154 0.35 10.55 3.75
C ILE A 154 -0.60 9.92 4.76
N THR A 155 -1.43 10.74 5.37
CA THR A 155 -2.44 10.30 6.34
C THR A 155 -3.82 10.35 5.69
N THR A 156 -4.56 9.25 5.74
CA THR A 156 -5.86 9.14 5.06
C THR A 156 -6.95 8.57 5.93
N SER A 157 -8.18 8.97 5.59
CA SER A 157 -9.41 8.30 6.04
C SER A 157 -10.30 8.14 4.81
N ALA A 158 -10.47 6.90 4.34
CA ALA A 158 -11.36 6.62 3.23
C ALA A 158 -12.80 6.95 3.58
N GLU A 159 -13.20 6.70 4.84
CA GLU A 159 -14.55 6.96 5.32
C GLU A 159 -14.89 8.45 5.33
N LYS A 160 -13.95 9.30 5.76
CA LYS A 160 -14.16 10.74 5.85
C LYS A 160 -13.69 11.52 4.63
N GLY A 161 -13.02 10.85 3.70
CA GLY A 161 -12.44 11.50 2.51
C GLY A 161 -11.19 12.31 2.79
N GLU A 162 -10.63 12.23 3.98
CA GLU A 162 -9.44 12.99 4.36
C GLU A 162 -8.18 12.42 3.72
N GLY A 163 -7.31 13.29 3.22
CA GLY A 163 -6.03 12.89 2.66
C GLY A 163 -6.12 12.27 1.26
N ILE A 164 -7.32 12.06 0.72
CA ILE A 164 -7.50 11.43 -0.58
C ILE A 164 -6.96 12.31 -1.72
N ALA A 165 -7.21 13.63 -1.64
CA ALA A 165 -6.68 14.55 -2.64
C ALA A 165 -5.15 14.58 -2.64
N ALA A 166 -4.53 14.57 -1.46
CA ALA A 166 -3.07 14.51 -1.33
C ALA A 166 -2.52 13.20 -1.89
N LEU A 167 -3.21 12.10 -1.64
CA LEU A 167 -2.82 10.80 -2.17
C LEU A 167 -2.91 10.77 -3.69
N ARG A 168 -3.99 11.30 -4.27
CA ARG A 168 -4.11 11.41 -5.74
C ARG A 168 -2.96 12.22 -6.34
N ALA A 169 -2.64 13.35 -5.73
CA ALA A 169 -1.55 14.20 -6.22
C ALA A 169 -0.22 13.47 -6.19
N SER A 170 0.04 12.71 -5.12
CA SER A 170 1.27 11.93 -4.99
C SER A 170 1.36 10.80 -6.02
N VAL A 171 0.24 10.12 -6.26
CA VAL A 171 0.17 9.06 -7.27
C VAL A 171 0.42 9.63 -8.66
N LEU A 172 -0.22 10.72 -9.02
CA LEU A 172 -0.05 11.34 -10.33
C LEU A 172 1.39 11.83 -10.54
N GLN A 173 2.01 12.37 -9.50
CA GLN A 173 3.41 12.77 -9.57
C GLN A 173 4.32 11.57 -9.84
N ALA A 174 4.08 10.46 -9.15
CA ALA A 174 4.87 9.24 -9.35
C ALA A 174 4.73 8.71 -10.78
N VAL A 175 3.53 8.78 -11.33
CA VAL A 175 3.23 8.33 -12.70
C VAL A 175 3.95 9.16 -13.74
N GLU A 176 4.07 10.48 -13.50
CA GLU A 176 4.73 11.40 -14.43
C GLU A 176 6.26 11.30 -14.38
N ASP A 177 6.80 10.87 -13.24
CA ASP A 177 8.25 10.70 -13.09
C ASP A 177 8.71 9.43 -13.82
#